data_cbe2a1029ae33a1e170d5ee356432ff0
#
_entry.id   cbe2a1029ae33a1e170d5ee356432ff0
#
_cell.length_a   1.000
_cell.length_b   1.000
_cell.length_c   1.000
_cell.angle_alpha   90.00
_cell.angle_beta   90.00
_cell.angle_gamma   90.00
#
_symmetry.space_group_name_H-M   'P 1'
#
loop_
_entity.id
_entity.type
_entity.pdbx_description
1 polymer ?
#
loop_
_entity_poly.entity_id
_entity_poly.type
_entity_poly.pdbx_seq_one_letter_code
_entity_poly.pdbx_strand_id
1 'polypeptide(L)'
;MPNNSTKTNNKEFIFALSPTTPPIDAAWYVINTYSGHEYKVIEALKIRIKTMGLQDFIFQAIVPIQSKMVIRRGSKVKTMEKTLPGYVFVQMIVTDDSWVTVRTTTGVTGFVGIGAKPTPISQAEVDNIIKTVEEDKPKYQAPFGIGDVVKITSGPFADFIGTIDSIDQAKGKLRCLVSFFERETPVEVDFLQVTKEL
;
A
#
# COMPACT_ATOMS: atom_id res chain seq x y z
N MET A 1 0.75 39.20 8.95
CA MET A 1 1.71 38.13 8.71
C MET A 1 0.94 36.88 8.30
N PRO A 2 0.90 36.46 7.04
CA PRO A 2 0.22 35.26 6.64
C PRO A 2 1.12 34.05 6.93
N ASN A 3 0.57 33.14 7.71
CA ASN A 3 1.17 31.87 8.10
C ASN A 3 1.14 30.98 6.89
N ASN A 4 2.27 30.86 6.21
CA ASN A 4 2.43 29.95 5.06
C ASN A 4 2.70 28.55 5.56
N SER A 5 1.63 27.88 6.03
CA SER A 5 1.69 26.45 6.32
C SER A 5 1.74 25.70 5.01
N THR A 6 2.94 25.45 4.53
CA THR A 6 3.20 24.46 3.47
C THR A 6 2.70 23.12 3.99
N LYS A 7 1.48 22.74 3.60
CA LYS A 7 0.96 21.39 3.78
C LYS A 7 1.81 20.47 2.91
N THR A 8 2.89 19.98 3.47
CA THR A 8 3.56 18.80 2.95
C THR A 8 2.60 17.63 3.20
N ASN A 9 1.76 17.35 2.21
CA ASN A 9 1.06 16.08 2.14
C ASN A 9 2.12 14.99 1.94
N ASN A 10 2.74 14.58 3.03
CA ASN A 10 3.70 13.50 3.05
C ASN A 10 2.89 12.21 2.90
N LYS A 11 2.63 11.82 1.64
CA LYS A 11 1.99 10.54 1.32
C LYS A 11 2.94 9.46 1.85
N GLU A 12 2.45 8.56 2.69
CA GLU A 12 3.24 7.53 3.40
C GLU A 12 4.08 6.63 2.46
N PHE A 13 3.88 6.74 1.15
CA PHE A 13 4.54 5.95 0.11
C PHE A 13 5.48 6.76 -0.81
N ILE A 14 5.54 8.10 -0.66
CA ILE A 14 6.46 8.98 -1.41
C ILE A 14 7.57 9.45 -0.48
N PHE A 15 8.80 9.19 -0.87
CA PHE A 15 10.01 9.49 -0.11
C PHE A 15 10.85 10.52 -0.84
N ALA A 16 11.04 11.69 -0.24
CA ALA A 16 12.03 12.65 -0.72
C ALA A 16 13.43 12.07 -0.49
N LEU A 17 14.20 11.96 -1.56
CA LEU A 17 15.58 11.51 -1.55
C LEU A 17 16.54 12.70 -1.53
N SER A 18 16.08 13.85 -2.01
CA SER A 18 16.81 15.10 -2.10
C SER A 18 15.92 16.26 -1.67
N PRO A 19 16.48 17.37 -1.17
CA PRO A 19 15.75 18.59 -0.92
C PRO A 19 15.40 19.38 -2.20
N THR A 20 16.00 19.01 -3.34
CA THR A 20 15.86 19.70 -4.62
C THR A 20 14.53 19.32 -5.27
N THR A 21 13.79 20.30 -5.80
CA THR A 21 12.56 20.05 -6.56
C THR A 21 12.92 19.42 -7.91
N PRO A 22 12.23 18.34 -8.33
CA PRO A 22 12.50 17.71 -9.62
C PRO A 22 12.27 18.70 -10.79
N PRO A 23 13.23 18.89 -11.69
CA PRO A 23 13.04 19.66 -12.90
C PRO A 23 12.19 18.90 -13.94
N ILE A 24 11.81 19.60 -15.01
CA ILE A 24 10.88 19.05 -16.04
C ILE A 24 11.45 17.86 -16.81
N ASP A 25 12.76 17.76 -16.88
CA ASP A 25 13.51 16.66 -17.54
C ASP A 25 13.77 15.46 -16.64
N ALA A 26 13.40 15.54 -15.37
CA ALA A 26 13.45 14.41 -14.47
C ALA A 26 12.35 13.39 -14.80
N ALA A 27 12.75 12.20 -15.19
CA ALA A 27 11.83 11.11 -15.54
C ALA A 27 11.74 10.05 -14.43
N TRP A 28 10.68 9.28 -14.47
CA TRP A 28 10.49 8.17 -13.55
C TRP A 28 11.06 6.87 -14.13
N TYR A 29 11.71 6.11 -13.27
CA TYR A 29 12.29 4.80 -13.59
C TYR A 29 11.89 3.80 -12.52
N VAL A 30 11.82 2.54 -12.92
CA VAL A 30 11.50 1.44 -11.99
C VAL A 30 12.77 0.66 -11.70
N ILE A 31 13.02 0.41 -10.43
CA ILE A 31 14.09 -0.48 -9.98
C ILE A 31 13.51 -1.71 -9.30
N ASN A 32 14.13 -2.84 -9.55
CA ASN A 32 13.88 -4.08 -8.83
C ASN A 32 14.75 -4.12 -7.58
N THR A 33 14.16 -4.57 -6.48
CA THR A 33 14.83 -4.78 -5.21
C THR A 33 14.52 -6.19 -4.70
N TYR A 34 15.25 -6.66 -3.71
CA TYR A 34 14.80 -7.83 -2.95
C TYR A 34 13.49 -7.49 -2.24
N SER A 35 12.50 -8.37 -2.35
CA SER A 35 11.22 -8.19 -1.68
C SER A 35 11.41 -8.04 -0.16
N GLY A 36 10.82 -7.01 0.39
CA GLY A 36 10.98 -6.63 1.81
C GLY A 36 12.12 -5.65 2.08
N HIS A 37 12.99 -5.38 1.10
CA HIS A 37 14.12 -4.47 1.27
C HIS A 37 13.86 -3.06 0.74
N GLU A 38 12.68 -2.75 0.24
CA GLU A 38 12.37 -1.47 -0.44
C GLU A 38 12.69 -0.26 0.44
N TYR A 39 12.29 -0.29 1.73
CA TYR A 39 12.62 0.79 2.66
C TYR A 39 14.12 0.89 2.98
N LYS A 40 14.81 -0.25 3.07
CA LYS A 40 16.27 -0.26 3.27
C LYS A 40 16.98 0.34 2.06
N VAL A 41 16.46 0.09 0.85
CA VAL A 41 16.97 0.69 -0.40
C VAL A 41 16.76 2.20 -0.37
N ILE A 42 15.59 2.69 0.06
CA ILE A 42 15.32 4.14 0.19
C ILE A 42 16.34 4.80 1.12
N GLU A 43 16.56 4.23 2.31
CA GLU A 43 17.53 4.79 3.26
C GLU A 43 18.98 4.74 2.72
N ALA A 44 19.36 3.64 2.07
CA ALA A 44 20.68 3.52 1.43
C ALA A 44 20.85 4.53 0.29
N LEU A 45 19.81 4.77 -0.52
CA LEU A 45 19.81 5.78 -1.57
C LEU A 45 19.99 7.19 -1.00
N LYS A 46 19.25 7.57 0.05
CA LYS A 46 19.41 8.88 0.70
C LYS A 46 20.85 9.16 1.13
N ILE A 47 21.47 8.17 1.77
CA ILE A 47 22.87 8.29 2.22
C ILE A 47 23.81 8.46 1.03
N ARG A 48 23.67 7.61 0.01
CA ARG A 48 24.55 7.64 -1.17
C ARG A 48 24.40 8.92 -1.99
N ILE A 49 23.16 9.38 -2.22
CA ILE A 49 22.88 10.64 -2.93
C ILE A 49 23.58 11.80 -2.24
N LYS A 50 23.51 11.87 -0.91
CA LYS A 50 24.19 12.90 -0.13
C LYS A 50 25.71 12.77 -0.21
N THR A 51 26.25 11.55 -0.10
CA THR A 51 27.69 11.31 -0.11
C THR A 51 28.32 11.57 -1.47
N MET A 52 27.60 11.24 -2.55
CA MET A 52 28.08 11.37 -3.93
C MET A 52 27.76 12.74 -4.55
N GLY A 53 27.03 13.62 -3.85
CA GLY A 53 26.64 14.94 -4.36
C GLY A 53 25.62 14.90 -5.49
N LEU A 54 24.72 13.90 -5.49
CA LEU A 54 23.74 13.66 -6.56
C LEU A 54 22.34 14.21 -6.26
N GLN A 55 22.25 15.22 -5.37
CA GLN A 55 20.95 15.81 -4.97
C GLN A 55 20.21 16.50 -6.12
N ASP A 56 20.94 16.96 -7.14
CA ASP A 56 20.37 17.60 -8.33
C ASP A 56 20.05 16.61 -9.47
N PHE A 57 20.23 15.32 -9.22
CA PHE A 57 19.97 14.26 -10.21
C PHE A 57 18.99 13.21 -9.73
N ILE A 58 18.86 12.94 -8.44
CA ILE A 58 17.96 11.93 -7.88
C ILE A 58 17.09 12.60 -6.82
N PHE A 59 15.77 12.69 -7.05
CA PHE A 59 14.87 13.59 -6.32
C PHE A 59 13.99 12.88 -5.32
N GLN A 60 13.25 11.88 -5.76
CA GLN A 60 12.27 11.19 -4.92
C GLN A 60 12.06 9.75 -5.37
N ALA A 61 11.47 8.96 -4.46
CA ALA A 61 11.10 7.59 -4.75
C ALA A 61 9.69 7.28 -4.24
N ILE A 62 9.02 6.31 -4.88
CA ILE A 62 7.72 5.79 -4.49
C ILE A 62 7.88 4.30 -4.22
N VAL A 63 7.40 3.87 -3.04
CA VAL A 63 7.16 2.47 -2.73
C VAL A 63 5.65 2.26 -2.75
N PRO A 64 5.07 1.55 -3.73
CA PRO A 64 3.64 1.36 -3.83
C PRO A 64 3.14 0.47 -2.69
N ILE A 65 2.53 1.07 -1.68
CA ILE A 65 1.97 0.41 -0.51
C ILE A 65 0.47 0.68 -0.44
N GLN A 66 -0.27 -0.33 -0.05
CA GLN A 66 -1.70 -0.28 0.13
C GLN A 66 -2.04 -0.47 1.61
N SER A 67 -2.97 0.30 2.14
CA SER A 67 -3.43 0.07 3.50
C SER A 67 -4.59 -0.92 3.51
N LYS A 68 -4.45 -1.99 4.30
CA LYS A 68 -5.52 -2.96 4.56
C LYS A 68 -5.92 -2.90 6.02
N MET A 69 -7.21 -3.06 6.26
CA MET A 69 -7.71 -3.27 7.62
C MET A 69 -7.82 -4.78 7.85
N VAL A 70 -7.06 -5.28 8.81
CA VAL A 70 -7.13 -6.68 9.24
C VAL A 70 -7.65 -6.76 10.67
N ILE A 71 -8.43 -7.80 10.95
CA ILE A 71 -8.90 -8.06 12.30
C ILE A 71 -7.90 -8.97 12.99
N ARG A 72 -7.29 -8.48 14.06
CA ARG A 72 -6.40 -9.26 14.93
C ARG A 72 -6.90 -9.20 16.36
N ARG A 73 -7.13 -10.37 16.97
CA ARG A 73 -7.59 -10.49 18.38
C ARG A 73 -8.81 -9.61 18.69
N GLY A 74 -9.80 -9.56 17.78
CA GLY A 74 -11.02 -8.78 17.98
C GLY A 74 -10.87 -7.26 17.80
N SER A 75 -9.73 -6.79 17.31
CA SER A 75 -9.50 -5.36 17.04
C SER A 75 -9.19 -5.13 15.58
N LYS A 76 -9.70 -4.01 15.02
CA LYS A 76 -9.38 -3.55 13.67
C LYS A 76 -7.99 -2.91 13.68
N VAL A 77 -7.05 -3.49 12.94
CA VAL A 77 -5.68 -2.98 12.83
C VAL A 77 -5.39 -2.60 11.39
N LYS A 78 -4.96 -1.36 11.17
CA LYS A 78 -4.47 -0.91 9.86
C LYS A 78 -3.12 -1.57 9.59
N THR A 79 -3.02 -2.32 8.52
CA THR A 79 -1.77 -2.96 8.07
C THR A 79 -1.41 -2.41 6.69
N MET A 80 -0.14 -2.11 6.49
CA MET A 80 0.40 -1.71 5.20
C MET A 80 0.83 -2.94 4.42
N GLU A 81 0.33 -3.11 3.21
CA GLU A 81 0.74 -4.16 2.30
C GLU A 81 1.30 -3.53 1.03
N LYS A 82 2.36 -4.11 0.48
CA LYS A 82 2.97 -3.62 -0.75
C LYS A 82 2.16 -4.11 -1.94
N THR A 83 1.72 -3.18 -2.78
CA THR A 83 0.97 -3.50 -3.99
C THR A 83 1.87 -4.16 -5.02
N LEU A 84 3.14 -3.72 -5.11
CA LEU A 84 4.16 -4.27 -5.99
C LEU A 84 5.42 -4.58 -5.16
N PRO A 85 5.49 -5.76 -4.49
CA PRO A 85 6.67 -6.13 -3.70
C PRO A 85 7.91 -6.25 -4.58
N GLY A 86 9.03 -5.70 -4.13
CA GLY A 86 10.29 -5.73 -4.87
C GLY A 86 10.43 -4.65 -5.94
N TYR A 87 9.48 -3.71 -6.03
CA TYR A 87 9.56 -2.58 -6.96
C TYR A 87 9.61 -1.26 -6.22
N VAL A 88 10.49 -0.37 -6.68
CA VAL A 88 10.60 1.01 -6.22
C VAL A 88 10.67 1.90 -7.46
N PHE A 89 9.89 2.97 -7.46
CA PHE A 89 9.89 3.97 -8.51
C PHE A 89 10.79 5.10 -8.08
N VAL A 90 11.72 5.53 -8.94
CA VAL A 90 12.68 6.58 -8.65
C VAL A 90 12.56 7.66 -9.70
N GLN A 91 12.41 8.92 -9.27
CA GLN A 91 12.44 10.08 -10.16
C GLN A 91 13.84 10.65 -10.18
N MET A 92 14.44 10.68 -11.37
CA MET A 92 15.84 11.07 -11.54
C MET A 92 16.12 11.56 -12.96
N ILE A 93 17.22 12.29 -13.09
CA ILE A 93 17.90 12.53 -14.36
C ILE A 93 18.98 11.44 -14.50
N VAL A 94 18.93 10.69 -15.59
CA VAL A 94 19.89 9.61 -15.85
C VAL A 94 21.19 10.20 -16.40
N THR A 95 22.23 10.09 -15.60
CA THR A 95 23.64 10.28 -15.97
C THR A 95 24.39 8.99 -15.63
N ASP A 96 25.64 8.86 -16.09
CA ASP A 96 26.44 7.68 -15.76
C ASP A 96 26.58 7.53 -14.23
N ASP A 97 26.79 8.62 -13.50
CA ASP A 97 26.96 8.62 -12.05
C ASP A 97 25.65 8.29 -11.32
N SER A 98 24.53 8.93 -11.71
CA SER A 98 23.23 8.68 -11.07
C SER A 98 22.74 7.26 -11.32
N TRP A 99 22.92 6.75 -12.55
CA TRP A 99 22.57 5.39 -12.92
C TRP A 99 23.40 4.34 -12.16
N VAL A 100 24.74 4.49 -12.13
CA VAL A 100 25.62 3.59 -11.38
C VAL A 100 25.29 3.63 -9.90
N THR A 101 25.06 4.81 -9.33
CA THR A 101 24.74 4.98 -7.91
C THR A 101 23.47 4.25 -7.53
N VAL A 102 22.40 4.39 -8.29
CA VAL A 102 21.14 3.69 -8.03
C VAL A 102 21.30 2.18 -8.22
N ARG A 103 21.89 1.75 -9.34
CA ARG A 103 22.06 0.34 -9.67
C ARG A 103 22.91 -0.43 -8.65
N THR A 104 23.96 0.20 -8.11
CA THR A 104 24.89 -0.43 -7.16
C THR A 104 24.49 -0.21 -5.70
N THR A 105 23.33 0.37 -5.44
CA THR A 105 22.82 0.52 -4.08
C THR A 105 22.42 -0.84 -3.51
N THR A 106 22.87 -1.10 -2.28
CA THR A 106 22.59 -2.36 -1.59
C THR A 106 21.09 -2.66 -1.53
N GLY A 107 20.70 -3.83 -2.02
CA GLY A 107 19.30 -4.26 -2.10
C GLY A 107 18.63 -4.00 -3.45
N VAL A 108 19.23 -3.23 -4.33
CA VAL A 108 18.81 -3.07 -5.73
C VAL A 108 19.37 -4.23 -6.54
N THR A 109 18.52 -4.88 -7.35
CA THR A 109 18.91 -5.96 -8.26
C THR A 109 19.10 -5.46 -9.70
N GLY A 110 18.49 -4.33 -10.05
CA GLY A 110 18.65 -3.68 -11.35
C GLY A 110 17.50 -2.73 -11.68
N PHE A 111 17.62 -2.06 -12.82
CA PHE A 111 16.53 -1.29 -13.40
C PHE A 111 15.58 -2.21 -14.21
N VAL A 112 14.32 -1.84 -14.24
CA VAL A 112 13.36 -2.43 -15.18
C VAL A 112 13.52 -1.71 -16.51
N GLY A 113 13.71 -2.48 -17.60
CA GLY A 113 13.87 -1.92 -18.92
C GLY A 113 14.42 -2.94 -19.92
N ILE A 114 14.57 -2.50 -21.15
CA ILE A 114 15.13 -3.32 -22.24
C ILE A 114 16.61 -3.04 -22.39
N GLY A 115 17.45 -4.04 -22.11
CA GLY A 115 18.90 -3.95 -22.26
C GLY A 115 19.61 -3.24 -21.09
N ALA A 116 20.71 -2.57 -21.37
CA ALA A 116 21.57 -1.95 -20.35
C ALA A 116 21.09 -0.57 -19.88
N LYS A 117 20.19 0.08 -20.63
CA LYS A 117 19.68 1.41 -20.30
C LYS A 117 18.31 1.32 -19.61
N PRO A 118 18.07 2.10 -18.55
CA PRO A 118 16.77 2.17 -17.91
C PRO A 118 15.74 2.77 -18.87
N THR A 119 14.52 2.21 -18.89
CA THR A 119 13.41 2.74 -19.67
C THR A 119 12.58 3.66 -18.79
N PRO A 120 12.37 4.94 -19.18
CA PRO A 120 11.51 5.83 -18.42
C PRO A 120 10.05 5.37 -18.53
N ILE A 121 9.31 5.55 -17.45
CA ILE A 121 7.84 5.42 -17.44
C ILE A 121 7.20 6.80 -17.50
N SER A 122 6.03 6.87 -18.11
CA SER A 122 5.31 8.14 -18.26
C SER A 122 4.76 8.63 -16.92
N GLN A 123 4.61 9.95 -16.78
CA GLN A 123 3.96 10.54 -15.60
C GLN A 123 2.54 10.00 -15.40
N ALA A 124 1.82 9.75 -16.50
CA ALA A 124 0.46 9.20 -16.42
C ALA A 124 0.43 7.78 -15.81
N GLU A 125 1.43 6.95 -16.08
CA GLU A 125 1.56 5.62 -15.47
C GLU A 125 1.85 5.73 -13.97
N VAL A 126 2.73 6.65 -13.59
CA VAL A 126 3.03 6.92 -12.16
C VAL A 126 1.79 7.46 -11.44
N ASP A 127 1.07 8.39 -12.04
CA ASP A 127 -0.16 8.96 -11.48
C ASP A 127 -1.25 7.89 -11.30
N ASN A 128 -1.35 6.94 -12.22
CA ASN A 128 -2.26 5.80 -12.09
C ASN A 128 -1.86 4.88 -10.93
N ILE A 129 -0.58 4.61 -10.74
CA ILE A 129 -0.07 3.84 -9.60
C ILE A 129 -0.38 4.57 -8.29
N ILE A 130 -0.12 5.87 -8.23
CA ILE A 130 -0.43 6.71 -7.07
C ILE A 130 -1.92 6.67 -6.77
N LYS A 131 -2.78 6.86 -7.77
CA LYS A 131 -4.24 6.78 -7.62
C LYS A 131 -4.68 5.42 -7.10
N THR A 132 -4.16 4.33 -7.66
CA THR A 132 -4.48 2.96 -7.19
C THR A 132 -4.13 2.77 -5.73
N VAL A 133 -2.99 3.33 -5.28
CA VAL A 133 -2.57 3.29 -3.87
C VAL A 133 -3.45 4.17 -2.98
N GLU A 134 -3.92 5.32 -3.49
CA GLU A 134 -4.76 6.28 -2.73
C GLU A 134 -6.24 5.88 -2.68
N GLU A 135 -6.78 5.37 -3.79
CA GLU A 135 -8.21 5.04 -3.92
C GLU A 135 -8.58 3.72 -3.24
N ASP A 136 -7.59 2.91 -2.88
CA ASP A 136 -7.83 1.66 -2.18
C ASP A 136 -8.27 1.95 -0.74
N LYS A 137 -9.59 2.14 -0.60
CA LYS A 137 -10.23 2.14 0.71
C LYS A 137 -9.81 0.87 1.44
N PRO A 138 -9.48 0.95 2.73
CA PRO A 138 -9.03 -0.22 3.48
C PRO A 138 -10.06 -1.35 3.34
N LYS A 139 -9.72 -2.37 2.58
CA LYS A 139 -10.54 -3.58 2.47
C LYS A 139 -10.32 -4.38 3.73
N TYR A 140 -11.40 -4.65 4.44
CA TYR A 140 -11.36 -5.55 5.58
C TYR A 140 -11.09 -6.97 5.08
N GLN A 141 -9.99 -7.57 5.49
CA GLN A 141 -9.81 -9.02 5.32
C GLN A 141 -10.59 -9.73 6.44
N ALA A 142 -11.71 -10.29 6.08
CA ALA A 142 -12.47 -11.15 6.98
C ALA A 142 -11.87 -12.55 6.97
N PRO A 143 -11.71 -13.20 8.12
CA PRO A 143 -11.34 -14.61 8.19
C PRO A 143 -12.51 -15.54 7.83
N PHE A 144 -13.56 -14.98 7.21
CA PHE A 144 -14.83 -15.64 6.92
C PHE A 144 -15.04 -15.79 5.41
N GLY A 145 -15.64 -16.90 5.00
CA GLY A 145 -16.11 -17.16 3.65
C GLY A 145 -17.64 -17.12 3.56
N ILE A 146 -18.18 -16.92 2.35
CA ILE A 146 -19.61 -17.10 2.08
C ILE A 146 -19.93 -18.58 2.33
N GLY A 147 -21.03 -18.84 3.07
CA GLY A 147 -21.44 -20.17 3.48
C GLY A 147 -20.85 -20.65 4.81
N ASP A 148 -19.91 -19.89 5.40
CA ASP A 148 -19.43 -20.22 6.76
C ASP A 148 -20.53 -20.02 7.80
N VAL A 149 -20.56 -20.93 8.79
CA VAL A 149 -21.44 -20.81 9.95
C VAL A 149 -20.72 -19.98 11.01
N VAL A 150 -21.39 -18.96 11.49
CA VAL A 150 -20.85 -18.03 12.49
C VAL A 150 -21.82 -17.83 13.63
N LYS A 151 -21.28 -17.65 14.82
CA LYS A 151 -22.03 -17.23 16.01
C LYS A 151 -21.86 -15.72 16.20
N ILE A 152 -22.97 -15.02 16.41
CA ILE A 152 -22.98 -13.59 16.73
C ILE A 152 -22.68 -13.43 18.21
N THR A 153 -21.63 -12.67 18.55
CA THR A 153 -21.12 -12.55 19.93
C THR A 153 -21.58 -11.29 20.64
N SER A 154 -22.11 -10.31 19.89
CA SER A 154 -22.58 -9.04 20.48
C SER A 154 -23.62 -8.36 19.62
N GLY A 155 -24.36 -7.43 20.22
CA GLY A 155 -25.44 -6.68 19.56
C GLY A 155 -26.82 -7.29 19.78
N PRO A 156 -27.85 -6.80 19.05
CA PRO A 156 -29.24 -7.26 19.22
C PRO A 156 -29.48 -8.75 18.92
N PHE A 157 -28.56 -9.35 18.19
CA PHE A 157 -28.61 -10.75 17.72
C PHE A 157 -27.55 -11.61 18.39
N ALA A 158 -27.04 -11.19 19.57
CA ALA A 158 -26.04 -11.98 20.31
C ALA A 158 -26.55 -13.39 20.60
N ASP A 159 -25.63 -14.36 20.55
CA ASP A 159 -25.87 -15.80 20.75
C ASP A 159 -26.59 -16.53 19.63
N PHE A 160 -27.06 -15.83 18.59
CA PHE A 160 -27.63 -16.51 17.43
C PHE A 160 -26.54 -17.04 16.52
N ILE A 161 -26.86 -18.15 15.88
CA ILE A 161 -26.03 -18.79 14.84
C ILE A 161 -26.65 -18.44 13.49
N GLY A 162 -25.79 -18.07 12.54
CA GLY A 162 -26.22 -17.76 11.17
C GLY A 162 -25.19 -18.20 10.14
N THR A 163 -25.67 -18.34 8.91
CA THR A 163 -24.80 -18.63 7.75
C THR A 163 -24.50 -17.35 6.99
N ILE A 164 -23.27 -17.14 6.61
CA ILE A 164 -22.86 -15.95 5.84
C ILE A 164 -23.40 -16.03 4.41
N ASP A 165 -24.27 -15.09 4.06
CA ASP A 165 -24.86 -14.92 2.72
C ASP A 165 -23.97 -14.02 1.84
N SER A 166 -23.49 -12.91 2.39
CA SER A 166 -22.62 -11.99 1.67
C SER A 166 -21.66 -11.24 2.59
N ILE A 167 -20.55 -10.74 2.01
CA ILE A 167 -19.48 -10.07 2.72
C ILE A 167 -19.23 -8.71 2.07
N ASP A 168 -19.43 -7.60 2.79
CA ASP A 168 -19.05 -6.26 2.38
C ASP A 168 -17.67 -5.93 2.99
N GLN A 169 -16.61 -6.26 2.26
CA GLN A 169 -15.24 -6.00 2.69
C GLN A 169 -14.92 -4.50 2.78
N ALA A 170 -15.62 -3.64 2.04
CA ALA A 170 -15.39 -2.21 2.08
C ALA A 170 -15.92 -1.57 3.36
N LYS A 171 -17.02 -2.09 3.90
CA LYS A 171 -17.64 -1.60 5.14
C LYS A 171 -17.24 -2.42 6.38
N GLY A 172 -16.62 -3.59 6.20
CA GLY A 172 -16.31 -4.51 7.29
C GLY A 172 -17.53 -5.17 7.90
N LYS A 173 -18.54 -5.46 7.08
CA LYS A 173 -19.81 -6.03 7.50
C LYS A 173 -20.10 -7.35 6.80
N LEU A 174 -20.84 -8.20 7.49
CA LEU A 174 -21.38 -9.48 7.01
C LEU A 174 -22.90 -9.39 6.97
N ARG A 175 -23.46 -10.01 5.95
CA ARG A 175 -24.89 -10.33 5.94
C ARG A 175 -25.03 -11.80 6.26
N CYS A 176 -25.66 -12.10 7.40
CA CYS A 176 -25.87 -13.46 7.87
C CYS A 176 -27.36 -13.80 7.82
N LEU A 177 -27.67 -15.01 7.39
CA LEU A 177 -29.01 -15.59 7.49
C LEU A 177 -29.13 -16.26 8.86
N VAL A 178 -29.93 -15.68 9.73
CA VAL A 178 -30.18 -16.17 11.08
C VAL A 178 -31.58 -16.77 11.15
N SER A 179 -31.67 -17.96 11.72
CA SER A 179 -32.96 -18.62 11.89
C SER A 179 -33.69 -18.02 13.09
N PHE A 180 -34.80 -17.31 12.80
CA PHE A 180 -35.74 -16.75 13.79
C PHE A 180 -37.12 -17.38 13.60
N PHE A 181 -37.62 -18.10 14.61
CA PHE A 181 -38.95 -18.69 14.58
C PHE A 181 -39.27 -19.45 13.27
N GLU A 182 -38.35 -20.35 12.87
CA GLU A 182 -38.44 -21.14 11.63
C GLU A 182 -38.39 -20.31 10.33
N ARG A 183 -37.95 -19.05 10.41
CA ARG A 183 -37.72 -18.19 9.25
C ARG A 183 -36.27 -17.72 9.21
N GLU A 184 -35.66 -17.83 8.03
CA GLU A 184 -34.34 -17.25 7.80
C GLU A 184 -34.50 -15.75 7.60
N THR A 185 -33.86 -14.98 8.48
CA THR A 185 -33.87 -13.52 8.43
C THR A 185 -32.49 -13.01 8.16
N PRO A 186 -32.25 -12.22 7.08
CA PRO A 186 -30.97 -11.62 6.82
C PRO A 186 -30.71 -10.50 7.82
N VAL A 187 -29.60 -10.59 8.54
CA VAL A 187 -29.14 -9.57 9.49
C VAL A 187 -27.75 -9.09 9.09
N GLU A 188 -27.51 -7.79 9.22
CA GLU A 188 -26.24 -7.17 8.95
C GLU A 188 -25.48 -6.98 10.26
N VAL A 189 -24.28 -7.56 10.36
CA VAL A 189 -23.41 -7.53 11.54
C VAL A 189 -21.99 -7.12 11.18
N ASP A 190 -21.26 -6.50 12.11
CA ASP A 190 -19.84 -6.15 11.91
C ASP A 190 -18.97 -7.41 12.06
N PHE A 191 -17.84 -7.47 11.35
CA PHE A 191 -16.87 -8.57 11.46
C PHE A 191 -16.40 -8.83 12.89
N LEU A 192 -16.43 -7.80 13.76
CA LEU A 192 -16.06 -7.93 15.17
C LEU A 192 -17.14 -8.55 16.04
N GLN A 193 -18.37 -8.64 15.52
CA GLN A 193 -19.53 -9.15 16.25
C GLN A 193 -19.79 -10.63 16.00
N VAL A 194 -18.93 -11.30 15.23
CA VAL A 194 -19.10 -12.72 14.89
C VAL A 194 -17.83 -13.51 15.15
N THR A 195 -18.00 -14.76 15.49
CA THR A 195 -16.93 -15.74 15.60
C THR A 195 -17.28 -16.97 14.77
N LYS A 196 -16.27 -17.61 14.16
CA LYS A 196 -16.49 -18.84 13.40
C LYS A 196 -16.82 -19.97 14.37
N GLU A 197 -17.93 -20.65 14.12
CA GLU A 197 -18.26 -21.88 14.81
C GLU A 197 -17.63 -23.05 14.05
N LEU A 198 -16.82 -23.84 14.75
CA LEU A 198 -16.09 -25.00 14.22
C LEU A 198 -16.99 -26.22 14.09
#